data_b6c2bd8ea5cc71ed7c60bd418ed7a069
#
_entry.id   b6c2bd8ea5cc71ed7c60bd418ed7a069
#
_cell.length_a   1.000
_cell.length_b   1.000
_cell.length_c   1.000
_cell.angle_alpha   90.00
_cell.angle_beta   90.00
_cell.angle_gamma   90.00
#
_symmetry.space_group_name_H-M   'P 1'
#
loop_
_entity.id
_entity.type
_entity.pdbx_description
1 polymer ?
#
loop_
_entity_poly.entity_id
_entity_poly.type
_entity_poly.pdbx_seq_one_letter_code
_entity_poly.pdbx_strand_id
1 'polypeptide(L)'
;RDRSPSRGLGDVYKRQILLAVTAALAITGCSQNEEFEAPSQKAEINFNTAVTRATELDIDGLKSSGFQVYAYNTKAEEMSATVTLSTPWINGSATYSDSKWTVSGGPYYWPLAENLQFFAYSPKDGVTYTAPNGTTDKGYPKFTYTVGNTAALQKDLVIASVANAQKKTNEAATDVSLTFKHALTQVNIEVTKEAGYTYTISKVELTGIKGSGTFTYAGVNAGTWTAGTETSVSYAYELGAFSDDKTAVKAGNALMLIPQALTDAKISIEYTVEKDGSKIAENSKEVSLTSTAAWAFGKKILYKLTLPIGAQEVGITATVTGWDAEDPVTPTVD
;
A
#
# COMPACT_ATOMS: atom_id res chain seq x y z
N ARG A 1 16.85 -89.17 -51.78
CA ARG A 1 15.61 -88.93 -51.02
C ARG A 1 15.75 -87.62 -50.39
N ASP A 2 15.29 -86.58 -51.14
CA ASP A 2 15.22 -85.23 -50.65
C ASP A 2 13.89 -84.97 -49.94
N ARG A 3 13.93 -84.33 -48.81
CA ARG A 3 12.76 -83.71 -48.22
C ARG A 3 13.12 -82.28 -47.91
N SER A 4 12.65 -81.36 -48.76
CA SER A 4 12.58 -79.95 -48.47
C SER A 4 11.58 -79.68 -47.35
N PRO A 5 11.89 -78.83 -46.34
CA PRO A 5 10.91 -78.36 -45.39
C PRO A 5 10.07 -77.25 -46.03
N SER A 6 8.76 -77.43 -45.99
CA SER A 6 7.78 -76.39 -46.37
C SER A 6 7.91 -75.16 -45.46
N ARG A 7 8.21 -74.04 -46.01
CA ARG A 7 8.09 -72.74 -45.33
C ARG A 7 6.61 -72.51 -45.03
N GLY A 8 6.28 -72.47 -43.75
CA GLY A 8 4.94 -72.33 -43.30
C GLY A 8 4.36 -70.94 -43.64
N LEU A 9 3.14 -70.97 -44.18
CA LEU A 9 2.32 -69.78 -44.50
C LEU A 9 2.14 -68.82 -43.32
N GLY A 10 2.54 -69.16 -42.12
CA GLY A 10 2.40 -68.36 -40.90
C GLY A 10 3.22 -67.05 -40.86
N ASP A 11 4.36 -67.02 -41.58
CA ASP A 11 5.23 -65.84 -41.56
C ASP A 11 4.76 -64.70 -42.45
N VAL A 12 4.03 -65.05 -43.50
CA VAL A 12 3.48 -64.05 -44.45
C VAL A 12 2.30 -63.30 -43.79
N TYR A 13 1.46 -64.03 -43.04
CA TYR A 13 0.32 -63.41 -42.35
C TYR A 13 0.77 -62.54 -41.20
N LYS A 14 1.79 -62.86 -40.46
CA LYS A 14 2.36 -62.03 -39.37
C LYS A 14 2.93 -60.70 -39.89
N ARG A 15 3.59 -60.73 -41.04
CA ARG A 15 4.11 -59.50 -41.67
C ARG A 15 3.02 -58.65 -42.28
N GLN A 16 1.94 -59.23 -42.84
CA GLN A 16 0.83 -58.49 -43.36
C GLN A 16 -0.02 -57.88 -42.23
N ILE A 17 -0.22 -58.55 -41.11
CA ILE A 17 -0.92 -58.02 -39.98
C ILE A 17 -0.14 -56.88 -39.34
N LEU A 18 1.20 -56.98 -39.27
CA LEU A 18 2.03 -55.90 -38.73
C LEU A 18 2.01 -54.64 -39.63
N LEU A 19 2.00 -54.82 -40.99
CA LEU A 19 1.88 -53.73 -41.93
C LEU A 19 0.50 -53.13 -41.96
N ALA A 20 -0.58 -53.90 -41.77
CA ALA A 20 -1.93 -53.42 -41.67
C ALA A 20 -2.19 -52.61 -40.37
N VAL A 21 -1.60 -53.01 -39.24
CA VAL A 21 -1.71 -52.31 -37.96
C VAL A 21 -0.93 -51.01 -38.01
N THR A 22 0.25 -50.95 -38.62
CA THR A 22 1.00 -49.69 -38.79
C THR A 22 0.37 -48.77 -39.82
N ALA A 23 -0.28 -49.26 -40.86
CA ALA A 23 -1.04 -48.41 -41.79
C ALA A 23 -2.36 -47.88 -41.19
N ALA A 24 -3.02 -48.65 -40.32
CA ALA A 24 -4.24 -48.19 -39.61
C ALA A 24 -3.92 -47.13 -38.56
N LEU A 25 -2.76 -47.16 -37.94
CA LEU A 25 -2.31 -46.11 -37.02
C LEU A 25 -1.87 -44.84 -37.76
N ALA A 26 -1.46 -44.91 -39.00
CA ALA A 26 -1.13 -43.72 -39.79
C ALA A 26 -2.34 -43.03 -40.45
N ILE A 27 -3.49 -43.70 -40.59
CA ILE A 27 -4.69 -43.14 -41.21
C ILE A 27 -5.63 -42.50 -40.16
N THR A 28 -5.54 -42.88 -38.89
CA THR A 28 -6.28 -42.24 -37.83
C THR A 28 -5.65 -40.93 -37.32
N GLY A 29 -4.45 -40.58 -37.81
CA GLY A 29 -3.78 -39.33 -37.49
C GLY A 29 -4.13 -38.11 -38.39
N CYS A 30 -4.98 -38.27 -39.40
CA CYS A 30 -5.24 -37.21 -40.37
C CYS A 30 -6.70 -36.77 -40.51
N SER A 31 -7.62 -37.15 -39.62
CA SER A 31 -9.01 -36.72 -39.73
C SER A 31 -9.69 -36.36 -38.39
N GLN A 32 -8.92 -35.99 -37.40
CA GLN A 32 -9.45 -35.19 -36.33
C GLN A 32 -8.60 -33.93 -36.27
N ASN A 33 -9.19 -32.85 -36.76
CA ASN A 33 -8.86 -31.51 -36.36
C ASN A 33 -9.42 -31.32 -34.94
N GLU A 34 -9.10 -32.30 -34.06
CA GLU A 34 -9.06 -32.00 -32.62
C GLU A 34 -7.73 -31.27 -32.48
N GLU A 35 -7.81 -29.94 -32.43
CA GLU A 35 -6.85 -29.19 -31.68
C GLU A 35 -6.68 -29.97 -30.36
N PHE A 36 -5.59 -30.73 -30.23
CA PHE A 36 -5.06 -31.04 -28.93
C PHE A 36 -4.74 -29.64 -28.35
N GLU A 37 -5.72 -29.03 -27.70
CA GLU A 37 -5.42 -28.01 -26.73
C GLU A 37 -4.41 -28.68 -25.81
N ALA A 38 -3.15 -28.33 -25.98
CA ALA A 38 -2.12 -28.63 -24.99
C ALA A 38 -2.78 -28.25 -23.67
N PRO A 39 -2.78 -29.14 -22.64
CA PRO A 39 -3.48 -28.89 -21.40
C PRO A 39 -3.13 -27.47 -21.02
N SER A 40 -4.10 -26.58 -21.05
CA SER A 40 -3.92 -25.13 -20.93
C SER A 40 -3.08 -24.97 -19.66
N GLN A 41 -1.79 -24.63 -19.84
CA GLN A 41 -0.90 -24.50 -18.69
C GLN A 41 -1.57 -23.46 -17.82
N LYS A 42 -2.00 -23.89 -16.64
CA LYS A 42 -2.60 -23.00 -15.66
C LYS A 42 -1.61 -21.86 -15.45
N ALA A 43 -1.96 -20.68 -15.96
CA ALA A 43 -1.08 -19.53 -15.85
C ALA A 43 -1.07 -19.06 -14.41
N GLU A 44 0.08 -19.08 -13.79
CA GLU A 44 0.28 -18.63 -12.41
C GLU A 44 0.12 -17.10 -12.32
N ILE A 45 -0.46 -16.64 -11.21
CA ILE A 45 -0.58 -15.22 -10.91
C ILE A 45 0.70 -14.78 -10.21
N ASN A 46 1.48 -13.94 -10.87
CA ASN A 46 2.67 -13.31 -10.34
C ASN A 46 2.44 -11.82 -10.12
N PHE A 47 3.31 -11.19 -9.35
CA PHE A 47 3.19 -9.77 -8.99
C PHE A 47 4.45 -8.99 -9.33
N ASN A 48 4.25 -7.81 -9.93
CA ASN A 48 5.23 -6.74 -9.98
C ASN A 48 4.79 -5.62 -9.06
N THR A 49 5.73 -5.01 -8.34
CA THR A 49 5.41 -3.95 -7.40
C THR A 49 6.23 -2.70 -7.64
N ALA A 50 5.58 -1.56 -7.44
CA ALA A 50 6.20 -0.26 -7.32
C ALA A 50 5.63 0.44 -6.09
N VAL A 51 6.42 1.30 -5.45
CA VAL A 51 5.96 2.24 -4.42
C VAL A 51 6.14 3.63 -4.98
N THR A 52 5.12 4.47 -4.86
CA THR A 52 5.26 5.88 -5.20
C THR A 52 6.28 6.51 -4.27
N ARG A 53 7.21 7.30 -4.80
CA ARG A 53 8.41 7.78 -4.10
C ARG A 53 8.09 8.44 -2.77
N ALA A 54 8.65 7.89 -1.69
CA ALA A 54 8.74 8.51 -0.38
C ALA A 54 9.98 7.99 0.36
N THR A 55 10.40 8.73 1.37
CA THR A 55 11.55 8.39 2.21
C THR A 55 11.23 7.36 3.29
N GLU A 56 9.96 7.14 3.60
CA GLU A 56 9.53 6.32 4.75
C GLU A 56 9.36 4.84 4.38
N LEU A 57 8.56 4.53 3.38
CA LEU A 57 8.47 3.18 2.82
C LEU A 57 8.72 3.23 1.31
N ASP A 58 9.90 2.84 0.92
CA ASP A 58 10.29 2.66 -0.48
C ASP A 58 10.10 1.20 -0.94
N ILE A 59 10.55 0.91 -2.15
CA ILE A 59 10.43 -0.44 -2.72
C ILE A 59 11.25 -1.48 -1.95
N ASP A 60 12.38 -1.12 -1.35
CA ASP A 60 13.21 -2.03 -0.58
C ASP A 60 12.61 -2.27 0.80
N GLY A 61 12.02 -1.26 1.41
CA GLY A 61 11.19 -1.39 2.60
C GLY A 61 9.98 -2.30 2.38
N LEU A 62 9.28 -2.17 1.24
CA LEU A 62 8.18 -3.05 0.87
C LEU A 62 8.65 -4.50 0.67
N LYS A 63 9.79 -4.72 0.00
CA LYS A 63 10.38 -6.07 -0.16
C LYS A 63 10.73 -6.71 1.19
N SER A 64 11.20 -5.90 2.14
CA SER A 64 11.55 -6.37 3.49
C SER A 64 10.31 -6.68 4.33
N SER A 65 9.27 -5.85 4.31
CA SER A 65 8.06 -6.00 5.12
C SER A 65 7.05 -6.97 4.51
N GLY A 66 7.05 -7.13 3.19
CA GLY A 66 6.02 -7.83 2.45
C GLY A 66 4.69 -7.07 2.46
N PHE A 67 3.66 -7.69 1.92
CA PHE A 67 2.31 -7.12 1.91
C PHE A 67 1.24 -8.21 2.06
N GLN A 68 0.05 -7.82 2.49
CA GLN A 68 -1.14 -8.67 2.43
C GLN A 68 -1.85 -8.41 1.12
N VAL A 69 -2.35 -9.46 0.45
CA VAL A 69 -3.10 -9.36 -0.79
C VAL A 69 -4.37 -10.20 -0.73
N TYR A 70 -5.45 -9.62 -1.22
CA TYR A 70 -6.72 -10.27 -1.47
C TYR A 70 -7.07 -10.12 -2.94
N ALA A 71 -7.60 -11.18 -3.54
CA ALA A 71 -8.20 -11.10 -4.87
C ALA A 71 -9.60 -11.69 -4.82
N TYR A 72 -10.52 -11.09 -5.55
CA TYR A 72 -11.89 -11.56 -5.66
C TYR A 72 -12.25 -11.79 -7.12
N ASN A 73 -12.80 -12.95 -7.40
CA ASN A 73 -13.31 -13.27 -8.72
C ASN A 73 -14.74 -12.73 -8.88
N THR A 74 -14.91 -11.75 -9.75
CA THR A 74 -16.21 -11.14 -10.07
C THR A 74 -16.77 -11.65 -11.39
N LYS A 75 -16.15 -12.67 -11.99
CA LYS A 75 -16.54 -13.25 -13.29
C LYS A 75 -16.56 -12.17 -14.38
N ALA A 76 -17.69 -11.93 -15.00
CA ALA A 76 -17.85 -10.91 -16.04
C ALA A 76 -18.17 -9.51 -15.47
N GLU A 77 -18.43 -9.38 -14.16
CA GLU A 77 -18.77 -8.10 -13.57
C GLU A 77 -17.52 -7.24 -13.34
N GLU A 78 -17.60 -5.97 -13.68
CA GLU A 78 -16.59 -4.99 -13.36
C GLU A 78 -16.70 -4.53 -11.91
N MET A 79 -15.56 -4.13 -11.33
CA MET A 79 -15.54 -3.61 -9.97
C MET A 79 -16.33 -2.32 -9.82
N SER A 80 -17.23 -2.29 -8.86
CA SER A 80 -18.08 -1.13 -8.53
C SER A 80 -18.45 -1.12 -7.05
N ALA A 81 -19.10 -0.04 -6.60
CA ALA A 81 -19.59 0.08 -5.22
C ALA A 81 -20.72 -0.90 -4.87
N THR A 82 -21.30 -1.59 -5.85
CA THR A 82 -22.46 -2.48 -5.67
C THR A 82 -22.16 -3.94 -6.00
N VAL A 83 -20.96 -4.25 -6.53
CA VAL A 83 -20.56 -5.61 -6.88
C VAL A 83 -20.53 -6.50 -5.63
N THR A 84 -20.91 -7.75 -5.80
CA THR A 84 -20.87 -8.73 -4.71
C THR A 84 -19.50 -9.42 -4.69
N LEU A 85 -18.72 -9.14 -3.65
CA LEU A 85 -17.49 -9.86 -3.33
C LEU A 85 -17.82 -10.87 -2.23
N SER A 86 -17.46 -12.14 -2.44
CA SER A 86 -17.74 -13.21 -1.48
C SER A 86 -16.44 -13.83 -0.96
N THR A 87 -16.17 -15.07 -1.36
CA THR A 87 -14.95 -15.77 -0.96
C THR A 87 -13.76 -15.26 -1.78
N PRO A 88 -12.67 -14.83 -1.15
CA PRO A 88 -11.49 -14.40 -1.90
C PRO A 88 -10.86 -15.56 -2.69
N TRP A 89 -10.49 -15.27 -3.93
CA TRP A 89 -9.67 -16.14 -4.79
C TRP A 89 -8.24 -16.26 -4.26
N ILE A 90 -7.71 -15.14 -3.75
CA ILE A 90 -6.43 -15.04 -3.04
C ILE A 90 -6.71 -14.40 -1.68
N ASN A 91 -6.13 -14.98 -0.64
CA ASN A 91 -6.02 -14.39 0.69
C ASN A 91 -4.68 -14.84 1.26
N GLY A 92 -3.66 -14.03 1.12
CA GLY A 92 -2.32 -14.44 1.51
C GLY A 92 -1.36 -13.29 1.74
N SER A 93 -0.32 -13.59 2.50
CA SER A 93 0.82 -12.71 2.71
C SER A 93 1.85 -12.93 1.60
N ALA A 94 2.22 -11.86 0.92
CA ALA A 94 3.30 -11.87 -0.07
C ALA A 94 4.64 -11.59 0.62
N THR A 95 5.64 -12.37 0.29
CA THR A 95 7.04 -12.21 0.71
C THR A 95 7.94 -12.17 -0.53
N TYR A 96 9.00 -11.38 -0.47
CA TYR A 96 9.95 -11.24 -1.57
C TYR A 96 11.20 -12.06 -1.29
N SER A 97 11.51 -12.99 -2.19
CA SER A 97 12.75 -13.78 -2.18
C SER A 97 13.10 -14.21 -3.60
N ASP A 98 14.37 -14.45 -3.86
CA ASP A 98 14.83 -14.92 -5.17
C ASP A 98 14.32 -14.08 -6.35
N SER A 99 14.29 -12.75 -6.16
CA SER A 99 13.83 -11.76 -7.13
C SER A 99 12.35 -11.88 -7.55
N LYS A 100 11.53 -12.52 -6.72
CA LYS A 100 10.08 -12.66 -6.98
C LYS A 100 9.24 -12.56 -5.70
N TRP A 101 7.97 -12.24 -5.89
CA TRP A 101 6.96 -12.31 -4.84
C TRP A 101 6.34 -13.70 -4.77
N THR A 102 6.22 -14.23 -3.57
CA THR A 102 5.52 -15.50 -3.30
C THR A 102 4.40 -15.24 -2.30
N VAL A 103 3.20 -15.67 -2.63
CA VAL A 103 2.00 -15.49 -1.79
C VAL A 103 1.71 -16.78 -1.04
N SER A 104 1.54 -16.68 0.27
CA SER A 104 1.20 -17.83 1.13
C SER A 104 -0.11 -18.51 0.69
N GLY A 105 -0.15 -19.84 0.73
CA GLY A 105 -1.28 -20.63 0.25
C GLY A 105 -1.32 -20.86 -1.26
N GLY A 106 -0.37 -20.27 -2.01
CA GLY A 106 -0.23 -20.49 -3.46
C GLY A 106 0.46 -21.82 -3.82
N PRO A 107 0.71 -22.06 -5.13
CA PRO A 107 0.52 -21.11 -6.24
C PRO A 107 -0.95 -20.86 -6.59
N TYR A 108 -1.25 -19.64 -7.00
CA TYR A 108 -2.58 -19.23 -7.47
C TYR A 108 -2.57 -19.08 -8.98
N TYR A 109 -3.69 -19.44 -9.62
CA TYR A 109 -3.81 -19.45 -11.07
C TYR A 109 -4.93 -18.54 -11.55
N TRP A 110 -4.75 -17.98 -12.74
CA TRP A 110 -5.77 -17.17 -13.38
C TRP A 110 -7.01 -17.98 -13.71
N PRO A 111 -8.21 -17.51 -13.38
CA PRO A 111 -9.44 -18.01 -14.00
C PRO A 111 -9.47 -17.58 -15.46
N LEU A 112 -10.01 -18.43 -16.31
CA LEU A 112 -10.06 -18.14 -17.74
C LEU A 112 -11.15 -17.11 -18.06
N ALA A 113 -10.74 -15.98 -18.65
CA ALA A 113 -11.63 -14.92 -19.12
C ALA A 113 -12.58 -14.34 -18.04
N GLU A 114 -12.19 -14.39 -16.79
CA GLU A 114 -12.93 -13.81 -15.66
C GLU A 114 -12.13 -12.69 -15.00
N ASN A 115 -12.83 -11.68 -14.47
CA ASN A 115 -12.23 -10.54 -13.80
C ASN A 115 -11.78 -10.89 -12.38
N LEU A 116 -10.53 -10.57 -12.06
CA LEU A 116 -10.02 -10.54 -10.69
C LEU A 116 -9.84 -9.10 -10.21
N GLN A 117 -10.27 -8.85 -8.99
CA GLN A 117 -10.18 -7.58 -8.29
C GLN A 117 -9.14 -7.72 -7.18
N PHE A 118 -8.00 -7.02 -7.27
CA PHE A 118 -6.91 -7.12 -6.31
C PHE A 118 -6.91 -5.94 -5.35
N PHE A 119 -6.68 -6.25 -4.06
CA PHE A 119 -6.53 -5.27 -2.98
C PHE A 119 -5.35 -5.69 -2.10
N ALA A 120 -4.43 -4.77 -1.86
CA ALA A 120 -3.23 -5.06 -1.09
C ALA A 120 -2.88 -3.90 -0.15
N TYR A 121 -2.22 -4.21 0.96
CA TYR A 121 -1.69 -3.22 1.91
C TYR A 121 -0.42 -3.73 2.60
N SER A 122 0.39 -2.78 3.06
CA SER A 122 1.57 -2.99 3.90
C SER A 122 1.71 -1.81 4.88
N PRO A 123 2.12 -2.03 6.15
CA PRO A 123 2.45 -3.30 6.78
C PRO A 123 1.21 -4.15 7.07
N LYS A 124 1.43 -5.41 7.40
CA LYS A 124 0.35 -6.35 7.79
C LYS A 124 -0.13 -6.11 9.22
N ASP A 125 0.79 -5.67 10.09
CA ASP A 125 0.51 -5.42 11.50
C ASP A 125 -0.30 -4.14 11.71
N GLY A 126 -1.19 -4.14 12.68
CA GLY A 126 -2.05 -3.00 13.01
C GLY A 126 -3.25 -2.81 12.08
N VAL A 127 -3.39 -3.66 11.06
CA VAL A 127 -4.52 -3.67 10.13
C VAL A 127 -5.48 -4.80 10.47
N THR A 128 -6.76 -4.47 10.63
CA THR A 128 -7.84 -5.47 10.73
C THR A 128 -8.69 -5.39 9.48
N TYR A 129 -8.49 -6.35 8.58
CA TYR A 129 -9.24 -6.41 7.31
C TYR A 129 -10.67 -6.93 7.54
N THR A 130 -11.64 -6.28 6.91
CA THR A 130 -13.03 -6.71 6.88
C THR A 130 -13.37 -7.17 5.47
N ALA A 131 -13.50 -8.49 5.33
CA ALA A 131 -13.94 -9.09 4.08
C ALA A 131 -15.38 -8.69 3.77
N PRO A 132 -15.71 -8.33 2.53
CA PRO A 132 -17.08 -8.18 2.10
C PRO A 132 -17.84 -9.48 2.30
N ASN A 133 -19.07 -9.42 2.78
CA ASN A 133 -19.89 -10.61 3.07
C ASN A 133 -20.86 -10.96 1.93
N GLY A 134 -20.87 -10.19 0.87
CA GLY A 134 -21.71 -10.40 -0.30
C GLY A 134 -23.20 -10.12 -0.11
N THR A 135 -23.66 -9.94 1.12
CA THR A 135 -25.09 -9.75 1.46
C THR A 135 -25.36 -8.32 1.91
N THR A 136 -24.69 -7.86 2.95
CA THR A 136 -24.87 -6.52 3.52
C THR A 136 -23.71 -5.59 3.19
N ASP A 137 -22.49 -6.12 3.08
CA ASP A 137 -21.30 -5.39 2.65
C ASP A 137 -21.03 -5.72 1.17
N LYS A 138 -21.41 -4.81 0.29
CA LYS A 138 -21.14 -4.87 -1.16
C LYS A 138 -20.06 -3.87 -1.52
N GLY A 139 -19.49 -4.08 -2.71
CA GLY A 139 -18.49 -3.18 -3.27
C GLY A 139 -17.10 -3.37 -2.71
N TYR A 140 -16.42 -2.27 -2.49
CA TYR A 140 -15.02 -2.28 -2.12
C TYR A 140 -14.79 -2.80 -0.68
N PRO A 141 -13.72 -3.59 -0.46
CA PRO A 141 -13.35 -4.02 0.89
C PRO A 141 -12.86 -2.85 1.73
N LYS A 142 -12.81 -3.07 3.04
CA LYS A 142 -12.37 -2.08 4.02
C LYS A 142 -11.46 -2.73 5.06
N PHE A 143 -10.71 -1.91 5.76
CA PHE A 143 -9.95 -2.33 6.93
C PHE A 143 -9.92 -1.21 7.98
N THR A 144 -9.75 -1.58 9.23
CA THR A 144 -9.42 -0.63 10.29
C THR A 144 -7.91 -0.62 10.53
N TYR A 145 -7.38 0.54 10.88
CA TYR A 145 -5.98 0.74 11.23
C TYR A 145 -5.87 1.61 12.47
N THR A 146 -4.94 1.26 13.35
CA THR A 146 -4.63 2.02 14.55
C THR A 146 -3.17 2.48 14.47
N VAL A 147 -2.99 3.79 14.59
CA VAL A 147 -1.67 4.43 14.56
C VAL A 147 -0.95 4.20 15.88
N GLY A 148 0.34 3.92 15.84
CA GLY A 148 1.17 3.84 17.03
C GLY A 148 1.16 5.17 17.82
N ASN A 149 1.18 5.08 19.14
CA ASN A 149 1.07 6.24 20.03
C ASN A 149 2.33 7.09 20.13
N THR A 150 3.45 6.65 19.56
CA THR A 150 4.69 7.42 19.43
C THR A 150 5.21 7.36 18.01
N ALA A 151 5.98 8.34 17.57
CA ALA A 151 6.57 8.37 16.24
C ALA A 151 7.38 7.09 15.90
N ALA A 152 8.10 6.54 16.89
CA ALA A 152 8.89 5.32 16.71
C ALA A 152 8.03 4.06 16.48
N LEU A 153 6.78 4.05 16.93
CA LEU A 153 5.84 2.94 16.74
C LEU A 153 4.95 3.11 15.51
N GLN A 154 4.97 4.28 14.89
CA GLN A 154 4.20 4.55 13.68
C GLN A 154 4.87 3.91 12.49
N LYS A 155 4.06 3.28 11.67
CA LYS A 155 4.48 2.68 10.40
C LYS A 155 3.76 3.38 9.26
N ASP A 156 4.46 3.57 8.18
CA ASP A 156 3.86 4.08 6.96
C ASP A 156 2.96 2.98 6.36
N LEU A 157 1.69 3.31 6.21
CA LEU A 157 0.71 2.42 5.62
C LEU A 157 0.54 2.74 4.14
N VAL A 158 0.83 1.75 3.29
CA VAL A 158 0.62 1.85 1.85
C VAL A 158 -0.44 0.88 1.38
N ILE A 159 -1.17 1.27 0.34
CA ILE A 159 -2.21 0.45 -0.30
C ILE A 159 -1.98 0.34 -1.81
N ALA A 160 -2.41 -0.77 -2.38
CA ALA A 160 -2.51 -0.92 -3.82
C ALA A 160 -3.81 -1.64 -4.19
N SER A 161 -4.34 -1.37 -5.38
CA SER A 161 -5.46 -2.11 -5.93
C SER A 161 -5.41 -2.15 -7.45
N VAL A 162 -5.88 -3.26 -8.02
CA VAL A 162 -6.04 -3.43 -9.47
C VAL A 162 -7.44 -3.95 -9.72
N ALA A 163 -8.17 -3.26 -10.56
CA ALA A 163 -9.52 -3.64 -10.93
C ALA A 163 -9.55 -4.35 -12.28
N ASN A 164 -10.46 -5.31 -12.43
CA ASN A 164 -10.79 -5.98 -13.69
C ASN A 164 -9.57 -6.62 -14.40
N ALA A 165 -8.62 -7.11 -13.61
CA ALA A 165 -7.49 -7.85 -14.15
C ALA A 165 -7.96 -9.20 -14.72
N GLN A 166 -7.55 -9.51 -15.93
CA GLN A 166 -8.03 -10.69 -16.65
C GLN A 166 -6.90 -11.32 -17.48
N LYS A 167 -6.83 -12.64 -17.43
CA LYS A 167 -6.08 -13.39 -18.43
C LYS A 167 -7.02 -13.73 -19.61
N LYS A 168 -6.79 -13.13 -20.74
CA LYS A 168 -7.57 -13.41 -21.94
C LYS A 168 -7.20 -14.77 -22.55
N THR A 169 -8.14 -15.35 -23.26
CA THR A 169 -7.93 -16.58 -24.03
C THR A 169 -6.85 -16.33 -25.09
N ASN A 170 -5.90 -17.26 -25.22
CA ASN A 170 -4.80 -17.22 -26.19
C ASN A 170 -3.77 -16.09 -25.98
N GLU A 171 -3.79 -15.39 -24.86
CA GLU A 171 -2.75 -14.44 -24.47
C GLU A 171 -1.88 -15.04 -23.34
N ALA A 172 -0.61 -14.68 -23.32
CA ALA A 172 0.25 -14.99 -22.17
C ALA A 172 -0.28 -14.28 -20.91
N ALA A 173 -0.15 -14.91 -19.76
CA ALA A 173 -0.44 -14.22 -18.50
C ALA A 173 0.60 -13.11 -18.28
N THR A 174 0.12 -11.94 -17.88
CA THR A 174 0.97 -10.85 -17.43
C THR A 174 0.96 -10.78 -15.91
N ASP A 175 2.08 -10.35 -15.33
CA ASP A 175 2.16 -10.11 -13.89
C ASP A 175 1.19 -9.00 -13.47
N VAL A 176 0.59 -9.15 -12.30
CA VAL A 176 -0.25 -8.12 -11.71
C VAL A 176 0.63 -6.98 -11.20
N SER A 177 0.50 -5.79 -11.76
CA SER A 177 1.26 -4.62 -11.36
C SER A 177 0.57 -3.90 -10.21
N LEU A 178 1.13 -4.03 -9.00
CA LEU A 178 0.66 -3.35 -7.80
C LEU A 178 1.50 -2.08 -7.56
N THR A 179 0.90 -0.92 -7.77
CA THR A 179 1.52 0.38 -7.46
C THR A 179 1.02 0.85 -6.10
N PHE A 180 1.87 0.74 -5.10
CA PHE A 180 1.54 1.13 -3.73
C PHE A 180 1.60 2.65 -3.55
N LYS A 181 0.59 3.19 -2.88
CA LYS A 181 0.47 4.61 -2.50
C LYS A 181 0.30 4.75 -1.00
N HIS A 182 0.86 5.84 -0.46
CA HIS A 182 0.77 6.15 0.96
C HIS A 182 -0.68 6.47 1.35
N ALA A 183 -1.21 5.75 2.35
CA ALA A 183 -2.60 5.86 2.76
C ALA A 183 -2.83 6.85 3.91
N LEU A 184 -1.77 7.25 4.62
CA LEU A 184 -1.83 8.18 5.75
C LEU A 184 -1.55 9.62 5.31
N THR A 185 -1.65 10.55 6.26
CA THR A 185 -1.10 11.90 6.16
C THR A 185 0.17 11.96 6.99
N GLN A 186 1.28 12.40 6.36
CA GLN A 186 2.49 12.72 7.10
C GLN A 186 2.38 14.14 7.66
N VAL A 187 2.60 14.31 8.97
CA VAL A 187 2.51 15.62 9.62
C VAL A 187 3.81 15.92 10.32
N ASN A 188 4.41 17.08 10.04
CA ASN A 188 5.61 17.55 10.68
C ASN A 188 5.47 19.00 11.14
N ILE A 189 6.34 19.42 12.07
CA ILE A 189 6.37 20.74 12.66
C ILE A 189 7.76 21.35 12.51
N GLU A 190 7.80 22.61 12.13
CA GLU A 190 8.97 23.47 12.15
C GLU A 190 8.67 24.66 13.05
N VAL A 191 9.59 24.97 13.94
CA VAL A 191 9.44 26.09 14.90
C VAL A 191 10.49 27.14 14.59
N THR A 192 10.07 28.40 14.51
CA THR A 192 10.97 29.55 14.32
C THR A 192 10.96 30.44 15.55
N LYS A 193 12.11 31.04 15.84
CA LYS A 193 12.33 31.95 16.97
C LYS A 193 12.75 33.35 16.53
N GLU A 194 12.59 34.32 17.40
CA GLU A 194 13.14 35.68 17.24
C GLU A 194 14.66 35.65 17.37
N ALA A 195 15.34 36.41 16.53
CA ALA A 195 16.80 36.57 16.59
C ALA A 195 17.23 37.35 17.84
N GLY A 196 18.38 37.00 18.39
CA GLY A 196 18.95 37.66 19.57
C GLY A 196 18.36 37.20 20.90
N TYR A 197 17.59 36.09 20.91
CA TYR A 197 17.06 35.46 22.10
C TYR A 197 17.35 33.96 22.07
N THR A 198 17.51 33.36 23.24
CA THR A 198 17.63 31.91 23.41
C THR A 198 16.27 31.34 23.79
N TYR A 199 15.83 30.34 23.02
CA TYR A 199 14.57 29.62 23.25
C TYR A 199 14.89 28.19 23.67
N THR A 200 14.27 27.72 24.75
CA THR A 200 14.29 26.31 25.15
C THR A 200 12.86 25.77 25.10
N ILE A 201 12.61 24.85 24.16
CA ILE A 201 11.30 24.20 24.00
C ILE A 201 11.30 22.97 24.91
N SER A 202 10.36 22.91 25.85
CA SER A 202 10.19 21.79 26.77
C SER A 202 9.14 20.80 26.28
N LYS A 203 8.17 21.25 25.48
CA LYS A 203 7.09 20.41 24.98
C LYS A 203 6.57 20.91 23.63
N VAL A 204 6.34 19.99 22.71
CA VAL A 204 5.48 20.20 21.53
C VAL A 204 4.61 18.97 21.35
N GLU A 205 3.32 19.14 21.31
CA GLU A 205 2.36 18.06 21.27
C GLU A 205 1.19 18.40 20.35
N LEU A 206 0.83 17.46 19.49
CA LEU A 206 -0.37 17.50 18.67
C LEU A 206 -1.49 16.78 19.43
N THR A 207 -2.58 17.48 19.72
CA THR A 207 -3.70 16.99 20.53
C THR A 207 -5.02 17.00 19.75
N GLY A 208 -6.04 16.31 20.25
CA GLY A 208 -7.36 16.30 19.63
C GLY A 208 -7.44 15.43 18.37
N ILE A 209 -6.54 14.47 18.19
CA ILE A 209 -6.42 13.63 16.99
C ILE A 209 -7.00 12.24 17.25
N LYS A 210 -7.74 11.70 16.28
CA LYS A 210 -8.18 10.31 16.31
C LYS A 210 -7.03 9.39 15.90
N GLY A 211 -6.74 8.40 16.73
CA GLY A 211 -5.63 7.48 16.55
C GLY A 211 -5.98 6.25 15.69
N SER A 212 -7.26 6.03 15.40
CA SER A 212 -7.69 4.94 14.53
C SER A 212 -8.71 5.38 13.50
N GLY A 213 -8.94 4.56 12.50
CA GLY A 213 -9.94 4.83 11.46
C GLY A 213 -10.18 3.62 10.56
N THR A 214 -11.23 3.73 9.77
CA THR A 214 -11.58 2.75 8.73
C THR A 214 -11.21 3.30 7.37
N PHE A 215 -10.37 2.57 6.64
CA PHE A 215 -10.11 2.80 5.23
C PHE A 215 -11.04 1.95 4.39
N THR A 216 -11.70 2.55 3.40
CA THR A 216 -12.50 1.86 2.40
C THR A 216 -11.88 2.11 1.03
N TYR A 217 -11.53 1.03 0.32
CA TYR A 217 -11.04 1.16 -1.05
C TYR A 217 -12.11 1.80 -1.95
N ALA A 218 -11.69 2.56 -2.95
CA ALA A 218 -12.59 3.21 -3.90
C ALA A 218 -11.88 3.40 -5.25
N GLY A 219 -12.06 2.45 -6.16
CA GLY A 219 -11.35 2.47 -7.45
C GLY A 219 -9.91 1.94 -7.37
N VAL A 220 -9.10 2.28 -8.37
CA VAL A 220 -7.71 1.83 -8.47
C VAL A 220 -6.81 2.75 -7.65
N ASN A 221 -6.07 2.16 -6.71
CA ASN A 221 -5.13 2.85 -5.82
C ASN A 221 -5.72 4.10 -5.14
N ALA A 222 -7.00 4.02 -4.76
CA ALA A 222 -7.76 5.08 -4.14
C ALA A 222 -8.61 4.54 -2.99
N GLY A 223 -9.01 5.42 -2.10
CA GLY A 223 -9.89 5.09 -0.99
C GLY A 223 -10.22 6.32 -0.14
N THR A 224 -11.04 6.09 0.85
CA THR A 224 -11.49 7.11 1.80
C THR A 224 -11.28 6.64 3.23
N TRP A 225 -10.94 7.58 4.09
CA TRP A 225 -10.85 7.36 5.53
C TRP A 225 -12.10 7.85 6.23
N THR A 226 -12.57 7.07 7.18
CA THR A 226 -13.50 7.48 8.22
C THR A 226 -12.76 7.38 9.55
N ALA A 227 -12.52 8.52 10.20
CA ALA A 227 -11.86 8.55 11.50
C ALA A 227 -12.70 7.80 12.56
N GLY A 228 -12.05 7.18 13.52
CA GLY A 228 -12.71 6.48 14.62
C GLY A 228 -13.49 7.40 15.54
N THR A 229 -14.33 6.79 16.35
CA THR A 229 -15.18 7.51 17.34
C THR A 229 -14.59 7.48 18.74
N GLU A 230 -13.42 6.82 18.92
CA GLU A 230 -12.72 6.72 20.20
C GLU A 230 -12.26 8.08 20.73
N THR A 231 -11.84 8.10 21.99
CA THR A 231 -11.24 9.29 22.60
C THR A 231 -10.02 9.73 21.81
N SER A 232 -9.89 11.05 21.60
CA SER A 232 -8.74 11.63 20.92
C SER A 232 -7.45 11.35 21.68
N VAL A 233 -6.38 11.16 20.96
CA VAL A 233 -5.02 10.91 21.46
C VAL A 233 -4.13 12.12 21.23
N SER A 234 -3.00 12.15 21.92
CA SER A 234 -1.97 13.17 21.77
C SER A 234 -0.68 12.55 21.30
N TYR A 235 0.03 13.28 20.44
CA TYR A 235 1.30 12.86 19.85
C TYR A 235 2.37 13.90 20.13
N ALA A 236 3.42 13.51 20.84
CA ALA A 236 4.56 14.37 21.12
C ALA A 236 5.52 14.42 19.91
N TYR A 237 6.10 15.61 19.72
CA TYR A 237 7.22 15.82 18.81
C TYR A 237 8.51 16.01 19.58
N GLU A 238 9.58 15.41 19.09
CA GLU A 238 10.94 15.67 19.58
C GLU A 238 11.57 16.75 18.70
N LEU A 239 11.73 17.94 19.26
CA LEU A 239 12.44 19.03 18.62
C LEU A 239 13.88 19.10 19.14
N GLY A 240 14.83 19.23 18.24
CA GLY A 240 16.20 19.54 18.60
C GLY A 240 16.30 20.95 19.24
N ALA A 241 17.40 21.20 19.94
CA ALA A 241 17.67 22.53 20.46
C ALA A 241 17.94 23.52 19.31
N PHE A 242 17.57 24.78 19.50
CA PHE A 242 18.04 25.85 18.64
C PHE A 242 19.56 26.03 18.85
N SER A 243 20.32 26.09 17.76
CA SER A 243 21.70 26.59 17.80
C SER A 243 21.72 28.12 17.62
N ASP A 244 22.79 28.76 18.01
CA ASP A 244 22.90 30.23 17.99
C ASP A 244 22.71 30.83 16.59
N ASP A 245 23.11 30.08 15.57
CA ASP A 245 23.02 30.44 14.15
C ASP A 245 21.69 30.04 13.49
N LYS A 246 20.84 29.22 14.15
CA LYS A 246 19.58 28.74 13.57
C LYS A 246 18.37 29.41 14.19
N THR A 247 17.56 30.02 13.36
CA THR A 247 16.27 30.62 13.73
C THR A 247 15.09 29.65 13.53
N ALA A 248 15.33 28.49 12.90
CA ALA A 248 14.32 27.47 12.65
C ALA A 248 14.81 26.07 13.03
N VAL A 249 13.94 25.28 13.66
CA VAL A 249 14.17 23.87 13.98
C VAL A 249 12.95 23.04 13.56
N LYS A 250 13.21 21.99 12.79
CA LYS A 250 12.19 21.02 12.37
C LYS A 250 12.23 19.79 13.29
N ALA A 251 11.09 19.22 13.62
CA ALA A 251 11.04 17.96 14.36
C ALA A 251 11.75 16.85 13.59
N GLY A 252 12.55 16.05 14.29
CA GLY A 252 13.36 14.98 13.70
C GLY A 252 12.55 13.91 13.01
N ASN A 253 11.39 13.55 13.57
CA ASN A 253 10.48 12.55 13.03
C ASN A 253 9.13 13.17 12.68
N ALA A 254 8.65 12.89 11.47
CA ALA A 254 7.28 13.20 11.09
C ALA A 254 6.32 12.15 11.67
N LEU A 255 5.10 12.56 11.97
CA LEU A 255 4.03 11.66 12.41
C LEU A 255 3.25 11.13 11.20
N MET A 256 2.90 9.84 11.22
CA MET A 256 2.05 9.18 10.24
C MET A 256 0.65 9.03 10.84
N LEU A 257 -0.31 9.83 10.40
CA LEU A 257 -1.60 9.98 11.05
C LEU A 257 -2.76 9.69 10.10
N ILE A 258 -3.89 9.28 10.67
CA ILE A 258 -5.12 9.04 9.90
C ILE A 258 -5.60 10.35 9.27
N PRO A 259 -5.88 10.38 7.96
CA PRO A 259 -6.57 11.48 7.30
C PRO A 259 -7.92 11.77 7.97
N GLN A 260 -8.12 13.01 8.45
CA GLN A 260 -9.29 13.38 9.24
C GLN A 260 -9.58 14.88 9.20
N ALA A 261 -10.81 15.27 9.58
CA ALA A 261 -11.14 16.65 9.91
C ALA A 261 -10.47 17.06 11.22
N LEU A 262 -10.10 18.34 11.34
CA LEU A 262 -9.32 18.88 12.45
C LEU A 262 -10.17 19.73 13.41
N THR A 263 -11.40 19.30 13.70
CA THR A 263 -12.36 20.07 14.52
C THR A 263 -11.88 20.43 15.91
N ASP A 264 -11.15 19.51 16.54
CA ASP A 264 -10.64 19.65 17.90
C ASP A 264 -9.10 19.63 17.97
N ALA A 265 -8.45 19.60 16.82
CA ALA A 265 -7.01 19.46 16.71
C ALA A 265 -6.28 20.74 17.11
N LYS A 266 -5.25 20.59 17.95
CA LYS A 266 -4.41 21.69 18.44
C LYS A 266 -2.95 21.27 18.48
N ILE A 267 -2.06 22.25 18.38
CA ILE A 267 -0.66 22.11 18.74
C ILE A 267 -0.47 22.83 20.07
N SER A 268 -0.04 22.09 21.11
CA SER A 268 0.36 22.62 22.38
C SER A 268 1.88 22.76 22.40
N ILE A 269 2.39 23.93 22.82
CA ILE A 269 3.81 24.20 22.89
C ILE A 269 4.18 24.93 24.18
N GLU A 270 5.23 24.44 24.85
CA GLU A 270 5.78 25.04 26.08
C GLU A 270 7.25 25.39 25.85
N TYR A 271 7.62 26.62 26.17
CA TYR A 271 8.98 27.10 25.98
C TYR A 271 9.35 28.25 26.91
N THR A 272 10.65 28.39 27.15
CA THR A 272 11.22 29.55 27.87
C THR A 272 12.00 30.41 26.89
N VAL A 273 12.07 31.70 27.20
CA VAL A 273 12.88 32.69 26.44
C VAL A 273 13.85 33.36 27.38
N GLU A 274 15.10 33.42 26.96
CA GLU A 274 16.20 34.06 27.69
C GLU A 274 16.85 35.14 26.79
N LYS A 275 17.34 36.17 27.49
CA LYS A 275 18.19 37.21 26.88
C LYS A 275 19.39 37.44 27.78
N ASP A 276 20.58 37.42 27.19
CA ASP A 276 21.85 37.61 27.90
C ASP A 276 21.96 36.69 29.14
N GLY A 277 21.52 35.43 29.02
CA GLY A 277 21.55 34.42 30.09
C GLY A 277 20.47 34.60 31.18
N SER A 278 19.56 35.56 31.04
CA SER A 278 18.47 35.78 32.00
C SER A 278 17.13 35.37 31.41
N LYS A 279 16.36 34.51 32.13
CA LYS A 279 15.00 34.14 31.71
C LYS A 279 14.10 35.37 31.76
N ILE A 280 13.49 35.69 30.59
CA ILE A 280 12.59 36.84 30.45
C ILE A 280 11.12 36.43 30.23
N ALA A 281 10.87 35.19 29.77
CA ALA A 281 9.51 34.68 29.60
C ALA A 281 9.46 33.15 29.78
N GLU A 282 8.30 32.67 30.21
CA GLU A 282 7.90 31.27 30.18
C GLU A 282 6.49 31.21 29.59
N ASN A 283 6.32 30.40 28.58
CA ASN A 283 5.10 30.37 27.76
C ASN A 283 4.53 28.95 27.66
N SER A 284 3.22 28.85 27.84
CA SER A 284 2.42 27.68 27.44
C SER A 284 1.35 28.18 26.51
N LYS A 285 1.37 27.68 25.24
CA LYS A 285 0.53 28.15 24.15
C LYS A 285 -0.20 26.99 23.48
N GLU A 286 -1.41 27.24 23.06
CA GLU A 286 -2.18 26.34 22.21
C GLU A 286 -2.49 27.03 20.88
N VAL A 287 -2.28 26.29 19.78
CA VAL A 287 -2.61 26.75 18.43
C VAL A 287 -3.66 25.83 17.84
N SER A 288 -4.85 26.35 17.56
CA SER A 288 -5.93 25.60 16.94
C SER A 288 -5.63 25.32 15.46
N LEU A 289 -5.89 24.09 15.02
CA LEU A 289 -5.78 23.66 13.62
C LEU A 289 -7.12 23.68 12.90
N THR A 290 -8.21 24.08 13.54
CA THR A 290 -9.58 24.05 13.00
C THR A 290 -9.73 24.88 11.70
N SER A 291 -8.95 25.94 11.58
CA SER A 291 -8.95 26.80 10.37
C SER A 291 -8.07 26.27 9.24
N THR A 292 -7.32 25.22 9.48
CA THR A 292 -6.47 24.60 8.46
C THR A 292 -7.26 23.59 7.64
N ALA A 293 -6.78 23.25 6.44
CA ALA A 293 -7.40 22.21 5.62
C ALA A 293 -7.36 20.85 6.32
N ALA A 294 -8.44 20.07 6.19
CA ALA A 294 -8.46 18.71 6.68
C ALA A 294 -7.30 17.88 6.09
N TRP A 295 -6.80 16.95 6.87
CA TRP A 295 -5.77 16.03 6.39
C TRP A 295 -6.34 15.07 5.36
N ALA A 296 -5.60 14.86 4.30
CA ALA A 296 -6.02 14.02 3.19
C ALA A 296 -5.03 12.87 2.93
N PHE A 297 -5.56 11.82 2.35
CA PHE A 297 -4.84 10.66 1.86
C PHE A 297 -3.63 11.04 1.00
N GLY A 298 -2.46 10.48 1.30
CA GLY A 298 -1.24 10.67 0.53
C GLY A 298 -0.72 12.12 0.52
N LYS A 299 -0.90 12.87 1.60
CA LYS A 299 -0.38 14.24 1.75
C LYS A 299 0.65 14.35 2.86
N LYS A 300 1.61 15.24 2.63
CA LYS A 300 2.58 15.72 3.63
C LYS A 300 2.19 17.12 4.05
N ILE A 301 2.15 17.36 5.36
CA ILE A 301 1.79 18.64 5.96
C ILE A 301 2.97 19.09 6.84
N LEU A 302 3.45 20.30 6.59
CA LEU A 302 4.41 20.97 7.45
C LEU A 302 3.76 22.20 8.07
N TYR A 303 3.60 22.17 9.40
CA TYR A 303 3.20 23.32 10.17
C TYR A 303 4.43 24.11 10.58
N LYS A 304 4.48 25.39 10.23
CA LYS A 304 5.51 26.32 10.67
C LYS A 304 4.95 27.24 11.76
N LEU A 305 5.54 27.16 12.94
CA LEU A 305 5.16 27.94 14.11
C LEU A 305 6.19 29.06 14.34
N THR A 306 5.73 30.28 14.50
CA THR A 306 6.56 31.42 14.89
C THR A 306 6.29 31.74 16.35
N LEU A 307 7.29 31.54 17.20
CA LEU A 307 7.18 31.72 18.65
C LEU A 307 7.42 33.18 19.05
N PRO A 308 6.44 33.84 19.68
CA PRO A 308 6.65 35.17 20.25
C PRO A 308 7.49 35.10 21.55
N ILE A 309 8.08 36.23 21.91
CA ILE A 309 8.82 36.36 23.17
C ILE A 309 7.88 36.28 24.41
N GLY A 310 6.70 36.88 24.30
CA GLY A 310 5.78 37.06 25.44
C GLY A 310 4.36 36.62 25.16
N ALA A 311 3.40 37.48 25.51
CA ALA A 311 1.97 37.13 25.51
C ALA A 311 1.30 37.02 24.18
N GLN A 312 1.94 37.44 23.06
CA GLN A 312 1.39 37.41 21.73
C GLN A 312 0.98 35.97 21.32
N GLU A 313 0.12 35.88 20.33
CA GLU A 313 -0.26 34.60 19.72
C GLU A 313 0.91 33.98 18.94
N VAL A 314 0.95 32.65 18.90
CA VAL A 314 1.89 31.91 18.06
C VAL A 314 1.41 32.02 16.60
N GLY A 315 2.29 32.50 15.73
CA GLY A 315 2.02 32.49 14.29
C GLY A 315 2.04 31.08 13.76
N ILE A 316 1.10 30.73 12.88
CA ILE A 316 1.05 29.42 12.22
C ILE A 316 0.83 29.57 10.72
N THR A 317 1.60 28.80 9.95
CA THR A 317 1.34 28.56 8.52
C THR A 317 1.41 27.06 8.26
N ALA A 318 0.67 26.58 7.24
CA ALA A 318 0.70 25.19 6.83
C ALA A 318 1.09 25.09 5.36
N THR A 319 2.03 24.21 5.06
CA THR A 319 2.37 23.82 3.70
C THR A 319 1.88 22.41 3.45
N VAL A 320 1.12 22.19 2.36
CA VAL A 320 0.58 20.89 1.96
C VAL A 320 1.21 20.49 0.64
N THR A 321 1.84 19.31 0.60
CA THR A 321 2.42 18.74 -0.62
C THR A 321 1.86 17.33 -0.85
N GLY A 322 1.93 16.83 -2.10
CA GLY A 322 1.68 15.42 -2.37
C GLY A 322 2.78 14.57 -1.76
N TRP A 323 2.45 13.41 -1.20
CA TRP A 323 3.47 12.48 -0.71
C TRP A 323 4.34 11.96 -1.86
N ASP A 324 3.69 11.75 -3.01
CA ASP A 324 4.30 11.24 -4.23
C ASP A 324 4.97 12.33 -5.09
N ALA A 325 4.82 13.60 -4.73
CA ALA A 325 5.50 14.70 -5.41
C ALA A 325 6.97 14.75 -4.98
N GLU A 326 7.86 14.95 -5.95
CA GLU A 326 9.24 15.32 -5.62
C GLU A 326 9.20 16.60 -4.79
N ASP A 327 9.98 16.66 -3.71
CA ASP A 327 10.18 17.92 -2.99
C ASP A 327 10.59 18.96 -4.05
N PRO A 328 9.93 20.13 -4.10
CA PRO A 328 10.34 21.17 -5.03
C PRO A 328 11.81 21.46 -4.74
N VAL A 329 12.67 21.15 -5.70
CA VAL A 329 14.08 21.54 -5.67
C VAL A 329 14.06 23.05 -5.59
N THR A 330 14.36 23.59 -4.42
CA THR A 330 14.61 25.04 -4.29
C THR A 330 15.86 25.29 -5.09
N PRO A 331 15.82 26.05 -6.22
CA PRO A 331 17.02 26.34 -6.95
C PRO A 331 17.94 27.11 -5.99
N THR A 332 19.10 26.54 -5.70
CA THR A 332 20.22 27.31 -5.14
C THR A 332 20.57 28.34 -6.18
N VAL A 333 20.28 29.60 -5.90
CA VAL A 333 20.81 30.72 -6.65
C VAL A 333 22.26 30.86 -6.18
N ASP A 334 23.21 30.55 -7.08
CA ASP A 334 24.63 30.84 -6.92
C ASP A 334 24.88 32.37 -6.89
#